data_50e4632618fa9d4d0e08273414ffece6
#
_entry.id   50e4632618fa9d4d0e08273414ffece6
#
_cell.length_a   1.000
_cell.length_b   1.000
_cell.length_c   1.000
_cell.angle_alpha   90.00
_cell.angle_beta   90.00
_cell.angle_gamma   90.00
#
_symmetry.space_group_name_H-M   'P 1'
#
loop_
_entity.id
_entity.type
_entity.pdbx_description
1 polymer ?
#
loop_
_entity_poly.entity_id
_entity_poly.type
_entity_poly.pdbx_seq_one_letter_code
_entity_poly.pdbx_strand_id
1 'polypeptide(L)'
;MIKIVTVCGAGVGSSMMERLFAQQILDAEKLEAEVDASDISSVDPNAYDLVITTSDFANQLSESPTPIIRLDNLMDKAYLKSELLKHISGLDQSREVG
;
A
#
# COMPACT_ATOMS: atom_id res chain seq x y z
N MET A 1 0.96 -3.04 -14.46
CA MET A 1 0.57 -2.02 -13.46
C MET A 1 0.76 -2.55 -12.04
N ILE A 2 1.34 -1.75 -11.19
CA ILE A 2 1.56 -2.13 -9.79
C ILE A 2 0.23 -2.06 -9.04
N LYS A 3 -0.09 -3.10 -8.29
CA LYS A 3 -1.32 -3.16 -7.51
C LYS A 3 -1.02 -3.00 -6.03
N ILE A 4 -1.66 -2.02 -5.41
CA ILE A 4 -1.47 -1.67 -4.01
C ILE A 4 -2.82 -1.77 -3.30
N VAL A 5 -2.83 -2.26 -2.07
CA VAL A 5 -4.04 -2.32 -1.26
C VAL A 5 -3.82 -1.63 0.08
N THR A 6 -4.80 -0.84 0.52
CA THR A 6 -4.84 -0.30 1.87
C THR A 6 -5.78 -1.15 2.71
N VAL A 7 -5.36 -1.51 3.91
CA VAL A 7 -6.09 -2.44 4.77
C VAL A 7 -6.46 -1.79 6.09
N CYS A 8 -7.71 -1.96 6.49
CA CYS A 8 -8.25 -1.41 7.73
C CYS A 8 -9.01 -2.50 8.49
N GLY A 9 -9.09 -2.38 9.80
CA GLY A 9 -9.71 -3.40 10.63
C GLY A 9 -11.21 -3.30 10.75
N ALA A 10 -11.72 -2.13 11.07
CA ALA A 10 -13.15 -1.95 11.28
C ALA A 10 -13.62 -0.69 10.59
N GLY A 11 -14.56 -0.85 9.67
CA GLY A 11 -15.05 0.26 8.88
C GLY A 11 -14.07 0.64 7.78
N VAL A 12 -14.59 0.99 6.64
CA VAL A 12 -13.79 1.27 5.45
C VAL A 12 -13.35 2.73 5.35
N GLY A 13 -13.71 3.57 6.32
CA GLY A 13 -13.41 5.00 6.26
C GLY A 13 -11.94 5.31 6.20
N SER A 14 -11.14 4.70 7.10
CA SER A 14 -9.70 4.95 7.15
C SER A 14 -8.97 4.41 5.94
N SER A 15 -9.31 3.21 5.51
CA SER A 15 -8.67 2.61 4.34
C SER A 15 -9.00 3.38 3.06
N MET A 16 -10.20 3.95 2.98
CA MET A 16 -10.58 4.76 1.83
C MET A 16 -9.78 6.06 1.78
N MET A 17 -9.51 6.68 2.93
CA MET A 17 -8.67 7.87 2.99
C MET A 17 -7.23 7.55 2.63
N GLU A 18 -6.70 6.45 3.14
CA GLU A 18 -5.36 6.00 2.79
C GLU A 18 -5.24 5.75 1.29
N ARG A 19 -6.25 5.09 0.73
CA ARG A 19 -6.30 4.84 -0.70
C ARG A 19 -6.26 6.14 -1.50
N LEU A 20 -7.06 7.11 -1.08
CA LEU A 20 -7.14 8.40 -1.77
C LEU A 20 -5.80 9.13 -1.72
N PHE A 21 -5.17 9.19 -0.55
CA PHE A 21 -3.88 9.85 -0.40
C PHE A 21 -2.78 9.14 -1.20
N ALA A 22 -2.76 7.82 -1.16
CA ALA A 22 -1.77 7.05 -1.91
C ALA A 22 -1.96 7.27 -3.42
N GLN A 23 -3.21 7.25 -3.88
CA GLN A 23 -3.49 7.47 -5.30
C GLN A 23 -3.08 8.87 -5.74
N GLN A 24 -3.32 9.89 -4.90
CA GLN A 24 -2.91 11.26 -5.20
C GLN A 24 -1.38 11.37 -5.34
N ILE A 25 -0.65 10.70 -4.47
CA ILE A 25 0.82 10.70 -4.51
C ILE A 25 1.29 10.03 -5.80
N LEU A 26 0.74 8.89 -6.13
CA LEU A 26 1.13 8.15 -7.33
C LEU A 26 0.82 8.95 -8.60
N ASP A 27 -0.34 9.59 -8.64
CA ASP A 27 -0.72 10.43 -9.79
C ASP A 27 0.21 11.64 -9.92
N ALA A 28 0.57 12.26 -8.81
CA ALA A 28 1.47 13.41 -8.81
C ALA A 28 2.87 13.03 -9.29
N GLU A 29 3.31 11.81 -8.99
CA GLU A 29 4.62 11.29 -9.41
C GLU A 29 4.54 10.62 -10.78
N LYS A 30 3.38 10.59 -11.40
CA LYS A 30 3.14 9.98 -12.71
C LYS A 30 3.53 8.51 -12.75
N LEU A 31 3.23 7.80 -11.67
CA LEU A 31 3.51 6.38 -11.55
C LEU A 31 2.28 5.55 -11.92
N GLU A 32 2.48 4.50 -12.69
CA GLU A 32 1.40 3.61 -13.09
C GLU A 32 1.15 2.58 -12.00
N ALA A 33 0.25 2.92 -11.08
CA ALA A 33 -0.13 2.04 -10.00
C ALA A 33 -1.59 2.25 -9.64
N GLU A 34 -2.21 1.20 -9.15
CA GLU A 34 -3.62 1.21 -8.76
C GLU A 34 -3.72 0.90 -7.28
N VAL A 35 -4.52 1.67 -6.55
CA VAL A 35 -4.70 1.49 -5.12
C VAL A 35 -6.14 1.09 -4.83
N ASP A 36 -6.31 -0.04 -4.16
CA ASP A 36 -7.62 -0.51 -3.69
C ASP A 36 -7.70 -0.40 -2.17
N ALA A 37 -8.90 -0.42 -1.64
CA ALA A 37 -9.14 -0.44 -0.21
C ALA A 37 -9.84 -1.75 0.16
N SER A 38 -9.42 -2.38 1.26
CA SER A 38 -10.00 -3.62 1.71
C SER A 38 -9.97 -3.69 3.24
N ASP A 39 -10.66 -4.65 3.83
CA ASP A 39 -10.57 -4.88 5.27
C ASP A 39 -9.71 -6.11 5.56
N ILE A 40 -9.27 -6.21 6.83
CA ILE A 40 -8.33 -7.25 7.24
C ILE A 40 -8.93 -8.66 7.11
N SER A 41 -10.24 -8.77 7.17
CA SER A 41 -10.90 -10.08 7.10
C SER A 41 -11.08 -10.57 5.67
N SER A 42 -11.03 -9.67 4.68
CA SER A 42 -11.29 -10.01 3.27
C SER A 42 -10.06 -9.93 2.39
N VAL A 43 -9.02 -9.23 2.82
CA VAL A 43 -7.86 -8.96 1.97
C VAL A 43 -7.06 -10.23 1.68
N ASP A 44 -6.63 -10.35 0.42
CA ASP A 44 -5.65 -11.35 0.03
C ASP A 44 -4.37 -10.62 -0.36
N PRO A 45 -3.38 -10.53 0.54
CA PRO A 45 -2.16 -9.77 0.24
C PRO A 45 -1.38 -10.33 -0.94
N ASN A 46 -1.54 -11.61 -1.24
CA ASN A 46 -0.86 -12.23 -2.38
C ASN A 46 -1.39 -11.74 -3.73
N ALA A 47 -2.56 -11.12 -3.74
CA ALA A 47 -3.13 -10.57 -4.97
C ALA A 47 -2.57 -9.19 -5.31
N TYR A 48 -1.75 -8.63 -4.43
CA TYR A 48 -1.21 -7.28 -4.58
C TYR A 48 0.31 -7.27 -4.53
N ASP A 49 0.89 -6.22 -5.10
CA ASP A 49 2.34 -6.02 -5.08
C ASP A 49 2.81 -5.32 -3.81
N LEU A 50 1.91 -4.60 -3.14
CA LEU A 50 2.25 -3.82 -1.96
C LEU A 50 1.02 -3.64 -1.09
N VAL A 51 1.21 -3.68 0.22
CA VAL A 51 0.15 -3.47 1.21
C VAL A 51 0.46 -2.26 2.06
N ILE A 52 -0.53 -1.41 2.29
CA ILE A 52 -0.42 -0.28 3.22
C ILE A 52 -1.39 -0.54 4.37
N THR A 53 -0.90 -0.61 5.59
CA THR A 53 -1.73 -0.86 6.76
C THR A 53 -1.08 -0.29 8.01
N THR A 54 -1.78 -0.38 9.14
CA THR A 54 -1.22 0.02 10.43
C THR A 54 -0.35 -1.10 10.98
N SER A 55 0.47 -0.75 11.99
CA SER A 55 1.33 -1.74 12.65
C SER A 55 0.55 -2.90 13.25
N ASP A 56 -0.69 -2.64 13.69
CA ASP A 56 -1.54 -3.68 14.28
C ASP A 56 -1.82 -4.82 13.30
N PHE A 57 -2.07 -4.48 12.04
CA PHE A 57 -2.40 -5.48 11.03
C PHE A 57 -1.19 -5.96 10.25
N ALA A 58 -0.11 -5.18 10.26
CA ALA A 58 1.11 -5.56 9.57
C ALA A 58 1.63 -6.92 10.04
N ASN A 59 1.54 -7.17 11.35
CA ASN A 59 1.97 -8.45 11.91
C ASN A 59 1.13 -9.62 11.40
N GLN A 60 -0.17 -9.41 11.23
CA GLN A 60 -1.06 -10.45 10.72
C GLN A 60 -0.77 -10.77 9.26
N LEU A 61 -0.38 -9.77 8.49
CA LEU A 61 -0.11 -9.92 7.07
C LEU A 61 1.34 -10.29 6.77
N SER A 62 2.20 -10.31 7.77
CA SER A 62 3.64 -10.55 7.58
C SER A 62 3.96 -11.97 7.10
N GLU A 63 3.03 -12.90 7.19
CA GLU A 63 3.21 -14.25 6.65
C GLU A 63 3.23 -14.27 5.13
N SER A 64 2.65 -13.25 4.50
CA SER A 64 2.68 -13.12 3.06
C SER A 64 4.02 -12.55 2.60
N PRO A 65 4.53 -12.97 1.43
CA PRO A 65 5.75 -12.37 0.88
C PRO A 65 5.57 -10.94 0.37
N THR A 66 4.34 -10.46 0.30
CA THR A 66 4.05 -9.12 -0.19
C THR A 66 4.61 -8.06 0.76
N PRO A 67 5.38 -7.07 0.25
CA PRO A 67 5.89 -5.99 1.11
C PRO A 67 4.76 -5.19 1.76
N ILE A 68 5.01 -4.70 2.96
CA ILE A 68 4.02 -3.97 3.75
C ILE A 68 4.59 -2.62 4.17
N ILE A 69 3.81 -1.56 3.93
CA ILE A 69 4.10 -0.23 4.47
C ILE A 69 3.28 -0.05 5.74
N ARG A 70 3.95 0.26 6.84
CA ARG A 70 3.28 0.50 8.12
C ARG A 70 2.99 1.98 8.24
N LEU A 71 1.74 2.35 8.03
CA LEU A 71 1.30 3.75 8.11
C LEU A 71 0.38 3.91 9.31
N ASP A 72 0.94 4.30 10.45
CA ASP A 72 0.17 4.50 11.67
C ASP A 72 -0.47 5.88 11.75
N ASN A 73 0.12 6.86 11.09
CA ASN A 73 -0.42 8.22 11.06
C ASN A 73 -0.85 8.56 9.63
N LEU A 74 -2.16 8.58 9.43
CA LEU A 74 -2.76 8.83 8.12
C LEU A 74 -2.38 10.18 7.53
N MET A 75 -2.09 11.15 8.39
CA MET A 75 -1.75 12.51 7.96
C MET A 75 -0.27 12.66 7.59
N ASP A 76 0.53 11.65 7.82
CA ASP A 76 1.96 11.68 7.50
C ASP A 76 2.18 11.33 6.03
N LYS A 77 1.81 12.25 5.17
CA LYS A 77 1.91 12.06 3.73
C LYS A 77 3.34 11.98 3.23
N ALA A 78 4.25 12.68 3.90
CA ALA A 78 5.66 12.65 3.53
C ALA A 78 6.25 11.26 3.73
N TYR A 79 5.93 10.61 4.84
CA TYR A 79 6.35 9.25 5.11
C TYR A 79 5.77 8.28 4.08
N LEU A 80 4.46 8.41 3.80
CA LEU A 80 3.78 7.56 2.84
C LEU A 80 4.40 7.69 1.46
N LYS A 81 4.67 8.92 1.02
CA LYS A 81 5.29 9.18 -0.27
C LYS A 81 6.68 8.53 -0.36
N SER A 82 7.49 8.72 0.67
CA SER A 82 8.83 8.16 0.73
C SER A 82 8.80 6.63 0.61
N GLU A 83 7.92 5.99 1.37
CA GLU A 83 7.82 4.54 1.36
C GLU A 83 7.26 4.01 0.04
N LEU A 84 6.28 4.71 -0.53
CA LEU A 84 5.73 4.32 -1.83
C LEU A 84 6.80 4.37 -2.92
N LEU A 85 7.54 5.45 -2.99
CA LEU A 85 8.59 5.60 -4.00
C LEU A 85 9.68 4.56 -3.84
N LYS A 86 10.05 4.27 -2.60
CA LYS A 86 11.07 3.28 -2.29
C LYS A 86 10.66 1.89 -2.75
N HIS A 87 9.44 1.46 -2.44
CA HIS A 87 8.95 0.14 -2.80
C HIS A 87 8.68 0.02 -4.29
N ILE A 88 8.09 1.05 -4.90
CA ILE A 88 7.78 1.03 -6.33
C ILE A 88 9.05 1.00 -7.16
N SER A 89 10.07 1.75 -6.77
CA SER A 89 11.36 1.72 -7.46
C SER A 89 11.96 0.32 -7.47
N GLY A 90 11.86 -0.37 -6.34
CA GLY A 90 12.32 -1.76 -6.25
C GLY A 90 11.55 -2.69 -7.17
N LEU A 91 10.23 -2.52 -7.22
CA LEU A 91 9.39 -3.35 -8.07
C LEU A 91 9.65 -3.09 -9.55
N ASP A 92 9.82 -1.83 -9.94
CA ASP A 92 10.14 -1.47 -11.32
C ASP A 92 11.48 -2.07 -11.75
N GLN A 93 12.48 -2.01 -10.89
CA GLN A 93 13.78 -2.59 -11.19
C GLN A 93 13.69 -4.10 -11.38
N SER A 94 12.87 -4.77 -10.58
CA SER A 94 12.65 -6.19 -10.73
C SER A 94 12.02 -6.54 -12.06
N ARG A 95 11.11 -5.70 -12.53
CA ARG A 95 10.43 -5.92 -13.81
C ARG A 95 11.32 -5.66 -15.00
N GLU A 96 12.20 -4.68 -14.89
CA GLU A 96 13.13 -4.35 -15.98
C GLU A 96 14.17 -5.44 -16.18
N VAL A 97 14.55 -6.13 -15.14
CA VAL A 97 15.56 -7.18 -15.21
C VAL A 97 14.97 -8.49 -15.74
N GLY A 98 13.68 -8.66 -15.57
CA GLY A 98 12.96 -9.86 -16.03
C GLY A 98 12.72 -9.85 -17.55
#